data_0ab3731bb4d110ad9eb022e00a8a6ced
#
_entry.id   0ab3731bb4d110ad9eb022e00a8a6ced
#
_cell.length_a   1.000
_cell.length_b   1.000
_cell.length_c   1.000
_cell.angle_alpha   90.00
_cell.angle_beta   90.00
_cell.angle_gamma   90.00
#
_symmetry.space_group_name_H-M   'P 1'
#
loop_
_entity.id
_entity.type
_entity.pdbx_description
1 polymer ?
#
loop_
_entity_poly.entity_id
_entity_poly.type
_entity_poly.pdbx_seq_one_letter_code
_entity_poly.pdbx_strand_id
1 'polypeptide(L)'
;MRRGTAATIPSLLGDYDLLPVLDKPVIQYVVEEALAPEEVDECIIVSSQAKPQIMSYFTRDLALEDELVSRGKPGYAEAIAEAGSLPVDFCFQSEPRGLGHAIRCASYATGDEPFFVLLGDYMVPDKKILPRMMEVSKAHGNCSVIAVAPCPEDEVSRYGIIAGKQTGAIAEF
;
A
#
# COMPACT_ATOMS: atom_id res chain seq x y z
N MET A 1 -5.46 -21.77 8.10
CA MET A 1 -4.34 -20.94 7.67
C MET A 1 -4.81 -19.51 7.87
N ARG A 2 -4.15 -18.71 8.69
CA ARG A 2 -4.54 -17.32 8.89
C ARG A 2 -4.08 -16.52 7.68
N ARG A 3 -4.89 -15.57 7.24
CA ARG A 3 -4.67 -14.76 6.06
C ARG A 3 -3.73 -13.62 6.40
N GLY A 4 -2.82 -13.28 5.50
CA GLY A 4 -1.91 -12.16 5.68
C GLY A 4 -2.56 -10.83 5.32
N THR A 5 -2.16 -9.78 6.01
CA THR A 5 -2.69 -8.43 5.81
C THR A 5 -1.56 -7.50 5.36
N ALA A 6 -1.87 -6.58 4.46
CA ALA A 6 -1.02 -5.45 4.15
C ALA A 6 -1.73 -4.15 4.56
N ALA A 7 -1.00 -3.20 5.09
CA ALA A 7 -1.49 -1.86 5.39
C ALA A 7 -0.85 -0.84 4.45
N THR A 8 -1.66 -0.11 3.71
CA THR A 8 -1.21 0.99 2.85
C THR A 8 -1.61 2.31 3.48
N ILE A 9 -0.66 3.22 3.59
CA ILE A 9 -0.84 4.52 4.23
C ILE A 9 -0.70 5.60 3.16
N PRO A 10 -1.81 6.19 2.70
CA PRO A 10 -1.80 7.30 1.74
C PRO A 10 -1.01 8.49 2.28
N SER A 11 -0.50 9.31 1.36
CA SER A 11 0.21 10.54 1.71
C SER A 11 -0.63 11.45 2.59
N LEU A 12 -0.06 11.92 3.71
CA LEU A 12 -0.74 12.86 4.61
C LEU A 12 -0.75 14.30 4.06
N LEU A 13 0.06 14.61 3.05
CA LEU A 13 0.38 15.96 2.61
C LEU A 13 -0.22 16.35 1.25
N GLY A 14 -1.18 15.60 0.69
CA GLY A 14 -1.79 15.97 -0.58
C GLY A 14 -2.67 14.88 -1.18
N ASP A 15 -3.30 15.19 -2.32
CA ASP A 15 -4.14 14.26 -3.07
C ASP A 15 -3.33 13.50 -4.15
N TYR A 16 -2.04 13.29 -3.89
CA TYR A 16 -1.12 12.63 -4.84
C TYR A 16 -1.44 11.16 -5.05
N ASP A 17 -2.13 10.54 -4.09
CA ASP A 17 -2.50 9.12 -4.12
C ASP A 17 -3.37 8.76 -5.32
N LEU A 18 -4.23 9.69 -5.76
CA LEU A 18 -5.11 9.53 -6.92
C LEU A 18 -4.55 10.14 -8.22
N LEU A 19 -3.30 10.60 -8.23
CA LEU A 19 -2.68 11.04 -9.48
C LEU A 19 -2.53 9.86 -10.44
N PRO A 20 -2.99 10.00 -11.69
CA PRO A 20 -2.87 8.94 -12.67
C PRO A 20 -1.41 8.76 -13.10
N VAL A 21 -0.96 7.53 -13.10
CA VAL A 21 0.30 7.09 -13.69
C VAL A 21 -0.07 6.09 -14.77
N LEU A 22 0.06 6.49 -16.03
CA LEU A 22 -0.44 5.77 -17.20
C LEU A 22 -1.98 5.64 -17.15
N ASP A 23 -2.50 4.49 -16.77
CA ASP A 23 -3.92 4.12 -16.81
C ASP A 23 -4.57 4.01 -15.43
N LYS A 24 -3.77 4.02 -14.35
CA LYS A 24 -4.24 3.81 -12.97
C LYS A 24 -3.67 4.88 -12.03
N PRO A 25 -4.35 5.22 -10.93
CA PRO A 25 -3.76 6.06 -9.89
C PRO A 25 -2.66 5.34 -9.12
N VAL A 26 -1.71 6.09 -8.58
CA VAL A 26 -0.57 5.57 -7.79
C VAL A 26 -1.01 4.60 -6.72
N ILE A 27 -2.05 4.95 -5.96
CA ILE A 27 -2.56 4.12 -4.87
C ILE A 27 -3.02 2.73 -5.34
N GLN A 28 -3.54 2.59 -6.56
CA GLN A 28 -3.93 1.27 -7.08
C GLN A 28 -2.71 0.39 -7.34
N TYR A 29 -1.62 0.95 -7.89
CA TYR A 29 -0.38 0.20 -8.08
C TYR A 29 0.17 -0.30 -6.74
N VAL A 30 0.12 0.54 -5.70
CA VAL A 30 0.59 0.17 -4.36
C VAL A 30 -0.31 -0.91 -3.73
N VAL A 31 -1.62 -0.84 -3.91
CA VAL A 31 -2.56 -1.88 -3.45
C VAL A 31 -2.33 -3.20 -4.20
N GLU A 32 -2.16 -3.15 -5.53
CA GLU A 32 -1.86 -4.34 -6.33
C GLU A 32 -0.50 -4.96 -5.97
N GLU A 33 0.50 -4.13 -5.65
CA GLU A 33 1.79 -4.60 -5.12
C GLU A 33 1.62 -5.28 -3.76
N ALA A 34 0.84 -4.66 -2.86
CA ALA A 34 0.57 -5.20 -1.53
C ALA A 34 -0.13 -6.58 -1.59
N LEU A 35 -1.01 -6.78 -2.56
CA LEU A 35 -1.77 -8.01 -2.77
C LEU A 35 -1.04 -9.06 -3.64
N ALA A 36 0.14 -8.74 -4.18
CA ALA A 36 0.86 -9.64 -5.07
C ALA A 36 1.43 -10.91 -4.39
N PRO A 37 1.89 -10.90 -3.11
CA PRO A 37 2.29 -12.12 -2.42
C PRO A 37 1.08 -13.03 -2.14
N GLU A 38 1.21 -14.34 -2.41
CA GLU A 38 0.12 -15.31 -2.18
C GLU A 38 -0.34 -15.40 -0.72
N GLU A 39 0.50 -14.96 0.21
CA GLU A 39 0.20 -14.94 1.64
C GLU A 39 -0.65 -13.74 2.06
N VAL A 40 -0.85 -12.75 1.21
CA VAL A 40 -1.64 -11.54 1.51
C VAL A 40 -3.01 -11.64 0.86
N ASP A 41 -4.06 -11.62 1.67
CA ASP A 41 -5.44 -11.78 1.21
C ASP A 41 -6.22 -10.46 1.20
N GLU A 42 -5.76 -9.46 1.94
CA GLU A 42 -6.42 -8.15 2.03
C GLU A 42 -5.43 -7.00 2.21
N CYS A 43 -5.83 -5.83 1.78
CA CYS A 43 -5.10 -4.59 1.98
C CYS A 43 -5.96 -3.59 2.76
N ILE A 44 -5.40 -3.01 3.84
CA ILE A 44 -6.08 -1.98 4.62
C ILE A 44 -5.53 -0.62 4.26
N ILE A 45 -6.37 0.25 3.75
CA ILE A 45 -5.99 1.63 3.48
C ILE A 45 -6.26 2.47 4.72
N VAL A 46 -5.19 2.99 5.33
CA VAL A 46 -5.29 3.90 6.48
C VAL A 46 -5.41 5.33 5.99
N SER A 47 -6.61 5.81 5.82
CA SER A 47 -6.90 7.13 5.25
C SER A 47 -7.38 8.13 6.31
N SER A 48 -7.74 9.32 5.89
CA SER A 48 -8.44 10.32 6.69
C SER A 48 -9.87 10.51 6.19
N GLN A 49 -10.75 10.99 7.06
CA GLN A 49 -12.13 11.33 6.66
C GLN A 49 -12.19 12.45 5.60
N ALA A 50 -11.10 13.20 5.45
CA ALA A 50 -10.99 14.26 4.44
C ALA A 50 -10.75 13.74 3.02
N LYS A 51 -10.51 12.43 2.84
CA LYS A 51 -10.21 11.81 1.53
C LYS A 51 -11.25 10.74 1.13
N PRO A 52 -12.53 11.07 1.02
CA PRO A 52 -13.57 10.10 0.67
C PRO A 52 -13.40 9.53 -0.75
N GLN A 53 -12.67 10.24 -1.62
CA GLN A 53 -12.41 9.84 -3.00
C GLN A 53 -11.64 8.52 -3.10
N ILE A 54 -10.71 8.25 -2.17
CA ILE A 54 -9.95 6.99 -2.16
C ILE A 54 -10.90 5.83 -1.87
N MET A 55 -11.80 5.99 -0.90
CA MET A 55 -12.80 4.96 -0.60
C MET A 55 -13.74 4.73 -1.78
N SER A 56 -14.25 5.80 -2.41
CA SER A 56 -15.10 5.67 -3.59
C SER A 56 -14.40 4.96 -4.75
N TYR A 57 -13.08 5.17 -4.91
CA TYR A 57 -12.30 4.55 -5.96
C TYR A 57 -12.24 3.02 -5.83
N PHE A 58 -12.09 2.50 -4.62
CA PHE A 58 -12.04 1.07 -4.34
C PHE A 58 -13.40 0.46 -3.96
N THR A 59 -14.50 1.13 -4.30
CA THR A 59 -15.85 0.63 -4.08
C THR A 59 -16.57 0.48 -5.42
N ARG A 60 -17.19 -0.68 -5.65
CA ARG A 60 -17.99 -0.93 -6.86
C ARG A 60 -19.13 0.07 -6.98
N ASP A 61 -19.26 0.69 -8.13
CA ASP A 61 -20.41 1.51 -8.52
C ASP A 61 -21.12 0.89 -9.73
N LEU A 62 -22.04 -0.02 -9.44
CA LEU A 62 -22.75 -0.77 -10.48
C LEU A 62 -23.57 0.16 -11.41
N ALA A 63 -24.08 1.27 -10.89
CA ALA A 63 -24.83 2.22 -11.70
C ALA A 63 -23.94 2.93 -12.72
N LEU A 64 -22.75 3.34 -12.30
CA LEU A 64 -21.74 3.94 -13.19
C LEU A 64 -21.22 2.93 -14.21
N GLU A 65 -20.99 1.69 -13.79
CA GLU A 65 -20.55 0.60 -14.70
C GLU A 65 -21.59 0.38 -15.82
N ASP A 66 -22.87 0.24 -15.46
CA ASP A 66 -23.97 0.08 -16.42
C ASP A 66 -24.11 1.27 -17.35
N GLU A 67 -23.96 2.49 -16.84
CA GLU A 67 -23.99 3.71 -17.64
C GLU A 67 -22.84 3.74 -18.66
N LEU A 68 -21.63 3.38 -18.25
CA LEU A 68 -20.48 3.32 -19.16
C LEU A 68 -20.66 2.30 -20.27
N VAL A 69 -21.18 1.12 -19.96
CA VAL A 69 -21.49 0.09 -20.96
C VAL A 69 -22.55 0.62 -21.94
N SER A 70 -23.63 1.24 -21.45
CA SER A 70 -24.69 1.79 -22.30
C SER A 70 -24.20 2.89 -23.24
N ARG A 71 -23.17 3.61 -22.85
CA ARG A 71 -22.49 4.65 -23.65
C ARG A 71 -21.42 4.11 -24.60
N GLY A 72 -21.27 2.79 -24.71
CA GLY A 72 -20.28 2.15 -25.58
C GLY A 72 -18.84 2.24 -25.06
N LYS A 73 -18.66 2.35 -23.75
CA LYS A 73 -17.37 2.46 -23.07
C LYS A 73 -17.10 1.27 -22.12
N PRO A 74 -17.19 0.01 -22.57
CA PRO A 74 -17.07 -1.13 -21.68
C PRO A 74 -15.70 -1.24 -21.02
N GLY A 75 -14.59 -0.84 -21.68
CA GLY A 75 -13.26 -0.88 -21.09
C GLY A 75 -13.10 0.01 -19.85
N TYR A 76 -13.82 1.16 -19.80
CA TYR A 76 -13.84 1.97 -18.57
C TYR A 76 -14.68 1.33 -17.47
N ALA A 77 -15.78 0.67 -17.83
CA ALA A 77 -16.58 -0.08 -16.86
C ALA A 77 -15.79 -1.24 -16.24
N GLU A 78 -15.02 -1.98 -17.07
CA GLU A 78 -14.13 -3.05 -16.60
C GLU A 78 -13.05 -2.52 -15.64
N ALA A 79 -12.39 -1.40 -15.96
CA ALA A 79 -11.36 -0.81 -15.10
C ALA A 79 -11.91 -0.39 -13.73
N ILE A 80 -13.12 0.23 -13.69
CA ILE A 80 -13.77 0.61 -12.44
C ILE A 80 -14.16 -0.64 -11.63
N ALA A 81 -14.72 -1.65 -12.31
CA ALA A 81 -15.11 -2.90 -11.69
C ALA A 81 -13.90 -3.65 -11.10
N GLU A 82 -12.76 -3.65 -11.80
CA GLU A 82 -11.50 -4.24 -11.32
C GLU A 82 -11.02 -3.57 -10.04
N ALA A 83 -10.89 -2.23 -10.06
CA ALA A 83 -10.46 -1.46 -8.89
C ALA A 83 -11.39 -1.66 -7.68
N GLY A 84 -12.71 -1.57 -7.90
CA GLY A 84 -13.72 -1.73 -6.84
C GLY A 84 -13.90 -3.16 -6.35
N SER A 85 -13.26 -4.16 -6.98
CA SER A 85 -13.31 -5.57 -6.58
C SER A 85 -12.05 -6.02 -5.84
N LEU A 86 -11.03 -5.17 -5.73
CA LEU A 86 -9.85 -5.49 -4.95
C LEU A 86 -10.23 -5.69 -3.47
N PRO A 87 -9.62 -6.65 -2.77
CA PRO A 87 -9.89 -6.91 -1.36
C PRO A 87 -9.27 -5.81 -0.48
N VAL A 88 -9.92 -4.67 -0.45
CA VAL A 88 -9.49 -3.47 0.28
C VAL A 88 -10.48 -3.18 1.39
N ASP A 89 -9.98 -2.96 2.60
CA ASP A 89 -10.72 -2.40 3.72
C ASP A 89 -10.14 -1.05 4.13
N PHE A 90 -10.90 -0.28 4.90
CA PHE A 90 -10.53 1.09 5.27
C PHE A 90 -10.47 1.27 6.78
N CYS A 91 -9.43 1.96 7.20
CA CYS A 91 -9.28 2.46 8.55
C CYS A 91 -9.05 3.97 8.50
N PHE A 92 -9.54 4.69 9.50
CA PHE A 92 -9.44 6.15 9.51
C PHE A 92 -8.58 6.64 10.65
N GLN A 93 -7.59 7.45 10.30
CA GLN A 93 -6.83 8.25 11.25
C GLN A 93 -7.56 9.57 11.47
N SER A 94 -8.15 9.76 12.64
CA SER A 94 -8.93 10.97 12.96
C SER A 94 -8.07 12.22 13.07
N GLU A 95 -6.81 12.08 13.49
CA GLU A 95 -5.84 13.16 13.63
C GLU A 95 -4.51 12.75 13.00
N PRO A 96 -3.84 13.64 12.23
CA PRO A 96 -2.57 13.33 11.56
C PRO A 96 -1.40 13.32 12.57
N ARG A 97 -1.27 12.24 13.34
CA ARG A 97 -0.25 12.06 14.38
C ARG A 97 1.00 11.29 13.91
N GLY A 98 1.22 11.27 12.59
CA GLY A 98 2.37 10.63 11.96
C GLY A 98 2.15 9.15 11.61
N LEU A 99 3.17 8.58 10.94
CA LEU A 99 3.15 7.23 10.36
C LEU A 99 2.89 6.13 11.40
N GLY A 100 3.59 6.17 12.54
CA GLY A 100 3.41 5.17 13.58
C GLY A 100 1.99 5.13 14.16
N HIS A 101 1.32 6.29 14.24
CA HIS A 101 -0.09 6.34 14.66
C HIS A 101 -1.01 5.77 13.58
N ALA A 102 -0.74 6.03 12.31
CA ALA A 102 -1.50 5.45 11.21
C ALA A 102 -1.42 3.92 11.23
N ILE A 103 -0.22 3.34 11.38
CA ILE A 103 -0.02 1.90 11.53
C ILE A 103 -0.84 1.35 12.72
N ARG A 104 -0.80 2.06 13.86
CA ARG A 104 -1.58 1.67 15.03
C ARG A 104 -3.09 1.67 14.79
N CYS A 105 -3.61 2.57 13.95
CA CYS A 105 -5.02 2.57 13.59
C CYS A 105 -5.46 1.27 12.91
N ALA A 106 -4.59 0.60 12.17
CA ALA A 106 -4.86 -0.67 11.50
C ALA A 106 -4.73 -1.90 12.42
N SER A 107 -4.29 -1.74 13.67
CA SER A 107 -3.98 -2.87 14.58
C SER A 107 -5.16 -3.80 14.87
N TYR A 108 -6.39 -3.34 14.75
CA TYR A 108 -7.58 -4.16 14.94
C TYR A 108 -7.71 -5.26 13.87
N ALA A 109 -7.20 -4.99 12.67
CA ALA A 109 -7.28 -5.92 11.56
C ALA A 109 -6.02 -6.80 11.47
N THR A 110 -4.83 -6.22 11.71
CA THR A 110 -3.57 -6.99 11.68
C THR A 110 -3.42 -7.93 12.89
N GLY A 111 -3.98 -7.57 14.05
CA GLY A 111 -3.81 -8.34 15.27
C GLY A 111 -2.32 -8.51 15.63
N ASP A 112 -1.94 -9.73 15.99
CA ASP A 112 -0.55 -10.12 16.31
C ASP A 112 0.17 -10.79 15.12
N GLU A 113 -0.44 -10.79 13.94
CA GLU A 113 0.14 -11.42 12.75
C GLU A 113 1.15 -10.48 12.06
N PRO A 114 2.19 -11.01 11.42
CA PRO A 114 3.06 -10.22 10.56
C PRO A 114 2.26 -9.56 9.41
N PHE A 115 2.60 -8.33 9.10
CA PHE A 115 1.94 -7.58 8.04
C PHE A 115 2.94 -6.68 7.31
N PHE A 116 2.62 -6.32 6.09
CA PHE A 116 3.36 -5.33 5.32
C PHE A 116 2.84 -3.92 5.58
N VAL A 117 3.73 -2.94 5.52
CA VAL A 117 3.39 -1.51 5.51
C VAL A 117 3.96 -0.89 4.25
N LEU A 118 3.09 -0.33 3.42
CA LEU A 118 3.45 0.39 2.20
C LEU A 118 3.04 1.85 2.31
N LEU A 119 3.85 2.74 1.72
CA LEU A 119 3.48 4.15 1.58
C LEU A 119 2.71 4.32 0.28
N GLY A 120 1.54 4.98 0.34
CA GLY A 120 0.60 5.07 -0.78
C GLY A 120 1.09 5.93 -1.96
N ASP A 121 2.16 6.66 -1.78
CA ASP A 121 2.81 7.51 -2.78
C ASP A 121 4.18 6.98 -3.25
N TYR A 122 4.55 5.77 -2.85
CA TYR A 122 5.83 5.16 -3.18
C TYR A 122 5.65 3.81 -3.88
N MET A 123 5.89 3.78 -5.18
CA MET A 123 5.84 2.56 -5.99
C MET A 123 7.23 1.94 -6.09
N VAL A 124 7.33 0.63 -5.88
CA VAL A 124 8.56 -0.13 -6.09
C VAL A 124 8.43 -0.94 -7.39
N PRO A 125 9.29 -0.68 -8.39
CA PRO A 125 9.22 -1.40 -9.66
C PRO A 125 9.50 -2.91 -9.53
N ASP A 126 10.26 -3.32 -8.51
CA ASP A 126 10.61 -4.71 -8.28
C ASP A 126 9.50 -5.45 -7.51
N LYS A 127 8.65 -6.16 -8.24
CA LYS A 127 7.57 -6.98 -7.66
C LYS A 127 8.05 -8.09 -6.69
N LYS A 128 9.37 -8.32 -6.59
CA LYS A 128 9.95 -9.32 -5.68
C LYS A 128 10.32 -8.76 -4.32
N ILE A 129 10.16 -7.44 -4.09
CA ILE A 129 10.60 -6.82 -2.83
C ILE A 129 9.87 -7.40 -1.63
N LEU A 130 8.54 -7.49 -1.67
CA LEU A 130 7.75 -7.98 -0.54
C LEU A 130 8.03 -9.47 -0.24
N PRO A 131 8.05 -10.40 -1.21
CA PRO A 131 8.49 -11.77 -0.96
C PRO A 131 9.89 -11.85 -0.35
N ARG A 132 10.85 -11.05 -0.82
CA ARG A 132 12.22 -11.02 -0.25
C ARG A 132 12.23 -10.50 1.18
N MET A 133 11.49 -9.44 1.50
CA MET A 133 11.36 -8.94 2.87
C MET A 133 10.80 -10.02 3.80
N MET A 134 9.82 -10.78 3.35
CA MET A 134 9.23 -11.88 4.10
C MET A 134 10.25 -13.01 4.33
N GLU A 135 11.02 -13.39 3.31
CA GLU A 135 12.10 -14.39 3.45
C GLU A 135 13.14 -13.95 4.48
N VAL A 136 13.58 -12.69 4.42
CA VAL A 136 14.54 -12.12 5.39
C VAL A 136 13.95 -12.15 6.80
N SER A 137 12.70 -11.72 6.98
CA SER A 137 12.02 -11.76 8.27
C SER A 137 12.00 -13.18 8.85
N LYS A 138 11.57 -14.16 8.05
CA LYS A 138 11.50 -15.58 8.46
C LYS A 138 12.89 -16.13 8.83
N ALA A 139 13.92 -15.81 8.03
CA ALA A 139 15.30 -16.26 8.28
C ALA A 139 15.90 -15.69 9.56
N HIS A 140 15.38 -14.56 10.05
CA HIS A 140 15.88 -13.86 11.25
C HIS A 140 14.89 -13.89 12.41
N GLY A 141 14.09 -14.95 12.54
CA GLY A 141 13.19 -15.16 13.66
C GLY A 141 11.94 -14.31 13.66
N ASN A 142 11.42 -13.99 12.48
CA ASN A 142 10.26 -13.11 12.25
C ASN A 142 10.50 -11.68 12.75
N CYS A 143 11.72 -11.17 12.57
CA CYS A 143 12.00 -9.77 12.90
C CYS A 143 11.35 -8.80 11.91
N SER A 144 11.19 -7.54 12.34
CA SER A 144 10.78 -6.46 11.44
C SER A 144 11.88 -6.18 10.41
N VAL A 145 11.48 -5.98 9.16
CA VAL A 145 12.36 -5.69 8.01
C VAL A 145 11.96 -4.35 7.41
N ILE A 146 12.94 -3.53 7.06
CA ILE A 146 12.73 -2.25 6.39
C ILE A 146 13.48 -2.30 5.07
N ALA A 147 12.78 -2.03 3.98
CA ALA A 147 13.38 -1.80 2.68
C ALA A 147 14.02 -0.41 2.66
N VAL A 148 15.27 -0.34 2.19
CA VAL A 148 16.02 0.91 2.09
C VAL A 148 16.72 1.00 0.75
N ALA A 149 16.96 2.22 0.29
CA ALA A 149 17.71 2.50 -0.91
C ALA A 149 18.87 3.47 -0.60
N PRO A 150 19.97 3.42 -1.33
CA PRO A 150 21.00 4.45 -1.26
C PRO A 150 20.42 5.83 -1.59
N CYS A 151 20.84 6.83 -0.84
CA CYS A 151 20.41 8.22 -1.03
C CYS A 151 21.64 9.11 -1.22
N PRO A 152 21.65 10.03 -2.21
CA PRO A 152 22.67 11.06 -2.35
C PRO A 152 22.78 11.94 -1.11
N GLU A 153 23.99 12.38 -0.76
CA GLU A 153 24.24 13.18 0.45
C GLU A 153 23.46 14.52 0.46
N ASP A 154 23.26 15.13 -0.68
CA ASP A 154 22.53 16.39 -0.84
C ASP A 154 21.00 16.22 -0.70
N GLU A 155 20.50 15.00 -0.76
CA GLU A 155 19.07 14.69 -0.59
C GLU A 155 18.71 14.11 0.79
N VAL A 156 19.69 13.82 1.65
CA VAL A 156 19.50 13.16 2.97
C VAL A 156 18.44 13.87 3.83
N SER A 157 18.34 15.20 3.75
CA SER A 157 17.35 15.96 4.52
C SER A 157 15.89 15.70 4.13
N ARG A 158 15.66 15.05 2.98
CA ARG A 158 14.31 14.74 2.46
C ARG A 158 13.78 13.38 2.89
N TYR A 159 14.64 12.52 3.43
CA TYR A 159 14.33 11.12 3.72
C TYR A 159 14.62 10.76 5.17
N GLY A 160 13.99 9.69 5.63
CA GLY A 160 14.35 9.03 6.87
C GLY A 160 15.65 8.25 6.69
N ILE A 161 16.66 8.55 7.50
CA ILE A 161 17.96 7.91 7.42
C ILE A 161 18.08 6.88 8.54
N ILE A 162 18.55 5.68 8.18
CA ILE A 162 18.84 4.65 9.17
C ILE A 162 20.35 4.62 9.48
N ALA A 163 20.68 4.27 10.73
CA ALA A 163 22.03 3.95 11.14
C ALA A 163 22.04 2.57 11.81
N GLY A 164 23.06 1.79 11.52
CA GLY A 164 23.18 0.43 12.06
C GLY A 164 24.56 -0.16 11.85
N LYS A 165 24.76 -1.38 12.35
CA LYS A 165 25.94 -2.18 12.07
C LYS A 165 25.55 -3.28 11.10
N GLN A 166 26.35 -3.45 10.05
CA GLN A 166 26.20 -4.60 9.17
C GLN A 166 26.65 -5.86 9.93
N THR A 167 25.74 -6.80 10.13
CA THR A 167 26.00 -8.06 10.84
C THR A 167 25.97 -9.29 9.94
N GLY A 168 25.67 -9.11 8.65
CA GLY A 168 25.58 -10.17 7.64
C GLY A 168 25.52 -9.60 6.23
N ALA A 169 25.25 -10.44 5.26
CA ALA A 169 25.00 -9.99 3.89
C ALA A 169 23.68 -9.24 3.86
N ILE A 170 23.73 -7.94 3.65
CA ILE A 170 22.56 -7.16 3.26
C ILE A 170 22.27 -7.55 1.81
N ALA A 171 21.03 -7.87 1.48
CA ALA A 171 20.67 -8.03 0.09
C ALA A 171 20.93 -6.70 -0.62
N GLU A 172 21.92 -6.68 -1.49
CA GLU A 172 22.14 -5.55 -2.38
C GLU A 172 20.94 -5.46 -3.33
N PHE A 173 20.42 -4.25 -3.45
CA PHE A 173 19.36 -3.91 -4.40
C PHE A 173 19.95 -3.38 -5.69
#